data_eec5f1adef3810755416e4abfd5042ba
#
_entry.id   eec5f1adef3810755416e4abfd5042ba
#
_cell.length_a   1.000
_cell.length_b   1.000
_cell.length_c   1.000
_cell.angle_alpha   90.00
_cell.angle_beta   90.00
_cell.angle_gamma   90.00
#
_symmetry.space_group_name_H-M   'P 1'
#
loop_
_entity.id
_entity.type
_entity.pdbx_description
1 polymer ?
#
loop_
_entity_poly.entity_id
_entity_poly.type
_entity_poly.pdbx_seq_one_letter_code
_entity_poly.pdbx_strand_id
1 'polypeptide(L)'
;MEITIFAKKKQTKTGKVFFTYLTTLKKKDGTEDKMEVKFHEECGTPAAFPVNIIVDKGDCNVSKKLRNREDTGEVYEVRTLWITKWTEGTPYVDTSLDEYDI
;
A
#
# COMPACT_ATOMS: atom_id res chain seq x y z
N MET A 1 -11.19 -4.37 -8.97
CA MET A 1 -9.78 -4.03 -9.30
C MET A 1 -8.86 -4.88 -8.43
N GLU A 2 -7.84 -5.44 -9.03
CA GLU A 2 -6.82 -6.16 -8.28
C GLU A 2 -5.62 -5.26 -8.06
N ILE A 3 -5.10 -5.23 -6.82
CA ILE A 3 -3.94 -4.44 -6.46
C ILE A 3 -2.96 -5.28 -5.64
N THR A 4 -1.69 -4.94 -5.73
CA THR A 4 -0.62 -5.59 -4.96
C THR A 4 -0.25 -4.71 -3.77
N ILE A 5 -0.28 -5.30 -2.57
CA ILE A 5 0.06 -4.60 -1.33
C ILE A 5 1.42 -5.07 -0.84
N PHE A 6 2.29 -4.12 -0.54
CA PHE A 6 3.60 -4.35 0.05
C PHE A 6 3.62 -3.86 1.49
N ALA A 7 4.32 -4.56 2.35
CA ALA A 7 4.55 -4.13 3.73
C ALA A 7 5.97 -3.60 3.88
N LYS A 8 6.12 -2.44 4.50
CA LYS A 8 7.41 -1.85 4.82
C LYS A 8 7.56 -1.75 6.33
N LYS A 9 8.65 -2.31 6.84
CA LYS A 9 9.00 -2.24 8.26
C LYS A 9 9.58 -0.86 8.58
N LYS A 10 9.02 -0.21 9.59
CA LYS A 10 9.51 1.07 10.11
C LYS A 10 9.78 0.97 11.60
N GLN A 11 10.66 1.82 12.09
CA GLN A 11 11.02 1.89 13.50
C GLN A 11 10.89 3.32 13.99
N THR A 12 10.28 3.50 15.17
CA THR A 12 10.19 4.81 15.82
C THR A 12 11.52 5.16 16.52
N LYS A 13 11.67 6.41 16.91
CA LYS A 13 12.85 6.88 17.69
C LYS A 13 13.04 6.12 19.01
N THR A 14 11.95 5.59 19.56
CA THR A 14 11.96 4.80 20.80
C THR A 14 12.24 3.32 20.58
N GLY A 15 12.49 2.89 19.35
CA GLY A 15 12.76 1.51 19.01
C GLY A 15 11.55 0.64 18.74
N LYS A 16 10.34 1.21 18.79
CA LYS A 16 9.12 0.47 18.50
C LYS A 16 9.00 0.18 17.00
N VAL A 17 8.80 -1.08 16.64
CA VAL A 17 8.67 -1.53 15.25
C VAL A 17 7.20 -1.53 14.84
N PHE A 18 6.92 -1.02 13.64
CA PHE A 18 5.60 -1.06 13.04
C PHE A 18 5.71 -1.24 11.52
N PHE A 19 4.60 -1.67 10.91
CA PHE A 19 4.53 -1.88 9.46
C PHE A 19 3.65 -0.84 8.80
N THR A 20 4.10 -0.35 7.64
CA THR A 20 3.31 0.50 6.75
C THR A 20 3.00 -0.29 5.49
N TYR A 21 1.77 -0.21 5.01
CA TYR A 21 1.33 -0.90 3.80
C TYR A 21 1.32 0.08 2.65
N LEU A 22 1.80 -0.35 1.49
CA LEU A 22 1.96 0.48 0.30
C LEU A 22 1.41 -0.24 -0.93
N THR A 23 0.85 0.52 -1.86
CA THR A 23 0.45 0.03 -3.17
C THR A 23 0.78 1.05 -4.24
N THR A 24 0.81 0.59 -5.49
CA THR A 24 0.97 1.45 -6.65
C THR A 24 -0.27 1.31 -7.53
N LEU A 25 -0.91 2.43 -7.85
CA LEU A 25 -2.06 2.48 -8.74
C LEU A 25 -1.71 3.21 -10.02
N LYS A 26 -2.18 2.69 -11.16
CA LYS A 26 -2.04 3.35 -12.45
C LYS A 26 -3.11 4.42 -12.64
N LYS A 27 -2.69 5.61 -13.03
CA LYS A 27 -3.59 6.67 -13.45
C LYS A 27 -4.05 6.45 -14.89
N LYS A 28 -5.09 7.17 -15.30
CA LYS A 28 -5.62 7.13 -16.68
C LYS A 28 -4.59 7.54 -17.73
N ASP A 29 -3.61 8.37 -17.36
CA ASP A 29 -2.54 8.82 -18.25
C ASP A 29 -1.36 7.83 -18.38
N GLY A 30 -1.44 6.69 -17.70
CA GLY A 30 -0.41 5.65 -17.70
C GLY A 30 0.67 5.81 -16.65
N THR A 31 0.67 6.90 -15.88
CA THR A 31 1.62 7.09 -14.78
C THR A 31 1.19 6.28 -13.56
N GLU A 32 2.15 5.95 -12.69
CA GLU A 32 1.91 5.21 -11.45
C GLU A 32 1.98 6.13 -10.24
N ASP A 33 1.01 5.99 -9.33
CA ASP A 33 1.00 6.65 -8.04
C ASP A 33 1.27 5.65 -6.94
N LYS A 34 2.28 5.93 -6.12
CA LYS A 34 2.49 5.21 -4.86
C LYS A 34 1.62 5.84 -3.79
N MET A 35 0.93 5.02 -3.04
CA MET A 35 0.13 5.50 -1.91
C MET A 35 0.18 4.53 -0.74
N GLU A 36 -0.01 5.08 0.44
CA GLU A 36 -0.14 4.31 1.67
C GLU A 36 -1.50 3.62 1.69
N VAL A 37 -1.56 2.41 2.24
CA VAL A 37 -2.79 1.64 2.36
C VAL A 37 -3.12 1.44 3.83
N LYS A 38 -4.39 1.65 4.17
CA LYS A 38 -4.92 1.34 5.50
C LYS A 38 -6.16 0.46 5.37
N PHE A 39 -6.26 -0.54 6.23
CA PHE A 39 -7.39 -1.45 6.28
C PHE A 39 -8.27 -1.09 7.48
N HIS A 40 -9.59 -1.03 7.25
CA HIS A 40 -10.54 -0.89 8.35
C HIS A 40 -10.57 -2.16 9.20
N GLU A 41 -10.87 -2.01 10.48
CA GLU A 41 -10.96 -3.13 11.41
C GLU A 41 -11.97 -4.18 10.96
N GLU A 42 -13.05 -3.75 10.30
CA GLU A 42 -14.13 -4.63 9.84
C GLU A 42 -13.66 -5.65 8.80
N CYS A 43 -12.73 -5.28 7.94
CA CYS A 43 -12.25 -6.17 6.88
C CYS A 43 -10.97 -6.91 7.25
N GLY A 44 -10.27 -6.46 8.29
CA GLY A 44 -9.00 -7.03 8.71
C GLY A 44 -7.86 -6.77 7.74
N THR A 45 -6.68 -7.20 8.10
CA THR A 45 -5.45 -7.04 7.34
C THR A 45 -4.99 -8.40 6.81
N PRO A 46 -4.49 -8.49 5.55
CA PRO A 46 -3.93 -9.75 5.06
C PRO A 46 -2.82 -10.30 5.96
N ALA A 47 -2.71 -11.61 6.03
CA ALA A 47 -1.76 -12.29 6.93
C ALA A 47 -0.33 -12.30 6.42
N ALA A 48 -0.12 -12.15 5.11
CA ALA A 48 1.21 -12.21 4.50
C ALA A 48 1.35 -11.15 3.42
N PHE A 49 2.58 -10.67 3.22
CA PHE A 49 2.92 -9.65 2.21
C PHE A 49 4.22 -10.05 1.49
N PRO A 50 4.40 -9.69 0.21
CA PRO A 50 3.41 -9.02 -0.65
C PRO A 50 2.19 -9.90 -0.94
N VAL A 51 1.07 -9.26 -1.24
CA VAL A 51 -0.18 -9.95 -1.52
C VAL A 51 -1.00 -9.22 -2.58
N ASN A 52 -1.62 -9.96 -3.46
CA ASN A 52 -2.61 -9.42 -4.39
C ASN A 52 -4.00 -9.53 -3.77
N ILE A 53 -4.74 -8.44 -3.75
CA ILE A 53 -6.11 -8.41 -3.25
C ILE A 53 -7.05 -7.80 -4.29
N ILE A 54 -8.31 -8.17 -4.21
CA ILE A 54 -9.37 -7.61 -5.06
C ILE A 54 -10.21 -6.67 -4.21
N VAL A 55 -10.35 -5.44 -4.69
CA VAL A 55 -11.12 -4.39 -4.01
C VAL A 55 -12.04 -3.72 -5.03
N ASP A 56 -13.32 -3.61 -4.71
CA ASP A 56 -14.28 -2.88 -5.53
C ASP A 56 -14.17 -1.38 -5.26
N LYS A 57 -14.51 -0.56 -6.26
CA LYS A 57 -14.49 0.90 -6.13
C LYS A 57 -15.32 1.42 -4.95
N GLY A 58 -16.44 0.77 -4.65
CA GLY A 58 -17.30 1.13 -3.53
C GLY A 58 -16.76 0.74 -2.17
N ASP A 59 -15.73 -0.10 -2.12
CA ASP A 59 -15.14 -0.63 -0.89
C ASP A 59 -13.76 -0.01 -0.58
N CYS A 60 -13.41 1.06 -1.25
CA CYS A 60 -12.17 1.79 -0.99
C CYS A 60 -12.36 3.29 -1.21
N ASN A 61 -11.50 4.08 -0.59
CA ASN A 61 -11.54 5.52 -0.67
C ASN A 61 -10.12 6.09 -0.57
N VAL A 62 -9.84 7.14 -1.33
CA VAL A 62 -8.55 7.82 -1.29
C VAL A 62 -8.69 9.12 -0.51
N SER A 63 -7.91 9.27 0.55
CA SER A 63 -7.79 10.51 1.30
C SER A 63 -6.45 11.19 0.99
N LYS A 64 -6.45 12.52 1.05
CA LYS A 64 -5.27 13.34 0.84
C LYS A 64 -4.98 14.14 2.09
N LYS A 65 -3.73 14.13 2.54
CA LYS A 65 -3.26 14.96 3.65
C LYS A 65 -2.03 15.74 3.24
N LEU A 66 -1.95 16.99 3.68
CA LEU A 66 -0.73 17.77 3.55
C LEU A 66 0.13 17.56 4.79
N ARG A 67 1.41 17.29 4.59
CA ARG A 67 2.39 17.15 5.67
C ARG A 67 3.55 18.10 5.40
N ASN A 68 4.17 18.58 6.47
CA ASN A 68 5.35 19.42 6.41
C ASN A 68 6.59 18.59 6.70
N ARG A 69 7.64 18.79 5.91
CA ARG A 69 8.96 18.28 6.25
C ARG A 69 9.56 19.19 7.32
N GLU A 70 9.99 18.61 8.42
CA GLU A 70 10.58 19.36 9.54
C GLU A 70 11.93 19.98 9.18
N ASP A 71 12.68 19.32 8.30
CA ASP A 71 14.02 19.76 7.92
C ASP A 71 14.06 20.87 6.87
N THR A 72 13.10 20.89 5.94
CA THR A 72 13.08 21.85 4.83
C THR A 72 11.88 22.79 4.86
N GLY A 73 10.88 22.49 5.67
CA GLY A 73 9.61 23.23 5.69
C GLY A 73 8.75 23.02 4.44
N GLU A 74 9.14 22.13 3.54
CA GLU A 74 8.36 21.83 2.35
C GLU A 74 7.05 21.13 2.70
N VAL A 75 5.97 21.56 2.03
CA VAL A 75 4.66 20.91 2.14
C VAL A 75 4.55 19.87 1.03
N TYR A 76 4.20 18.64 1.39
CA TYR A 76 3.97 17.56 0.45
C TYR A 76 2.63 16.88 0.70
N GLU A 77 2.07 16.30 -0.35
CA GLU A 77 0.80 15.59 -0.29
C GLU A 77 1.04 14.10 -0.05
N VAL A 78 0.34 13.55 0.94
CA VAL A 78 0.31 12.10 1.20
C VAL A 78 -1.08 11.58 0.86
N ARG A 79 -1.13 10.60 -0.03
CA ARG A 79 -2.37 9.92 -0.40
C ARG A 79 -2.45 8.59 0.34
N THR A 80 -3.61 8.30 0.90
CA THR A 80 -3.88 7.05 1.62
C THR A 80 -5.09 6.38 1.00
N LEU A 81 -4.93 5.11 0.62
CA LEU A 81 -6.04 4.28 0.18
C LEU A 81 -6.62 3.56 1.39
N TRP A 82 -7.85 3.90 1.74
CA TRP A 82 -8.60 3.24 2.79
C TRP A 82 -9.43 2.12 2.20
N ILE A 83 -9.28 0.91 2.73
CA ILE A 83 -9.98 -0.28 2.27
C ILE A 83 -10.96 -0.72 3.35
N THR A 84 -12.24 -0.84 2.98
CA THR A 84 -13.31 -1.29 3.89
C THR A 84 -13.70 -2.74 3.65
N LYS A 85 -13.38 -3.28 2.47
CA LYS A 85 -13.65 -4.69 2.13
C LYS A 85 -12.68 -5.12 1.04
N TRP A 86 -12.17 -6.33 1.15
CA TRP A 86 -11.29 -6.93 0.15
C TRP A 86 -11.46 -8.44 0.13
N THR A 87 -11.06 -9.05 -0.98
CA THR A 87 -10.98 -10.51 -1.13
C THR A 87 -9.60 -10.89 -1.65
N GLU A 88 -9.24 -12.15 -1.49
CA GLU A 88 -7.96 -12.64 -2.01
C GLU A 88 -7.94 -12.57 -3.53
N GLY A 89 -6.83 -12.04 -4.07
CA GLY A 89 -6.58 -12.01 -5.51
C GLY A 89 -5.76 -13.21 -5.96
N THR A 90 -5.11 -13.05 -7.12
CA THR A 90 -4.18 -14.07 -7.64
C THR A 90 -3.01 -14.27 -6.67
N PRO A 91 -2.50 -15.49 -6.49
CA PRO A 91 -1.30 -15.68 -5.67
C PRO A 91 -0.15 -14.81 -6.16
N TYR A 92 0.52 -14.13 -5.22
CA TYR A 92 1.69 -13.34 -5.55
C TYR A 92 2.87 -14.26 -5.81
N VAL A 93 3.50 -14.11 -6.96
CA VAL A 93 4.69 -14.86 -7.33
C VAL A 93 5.83 -13.86 -7.48
N ASP A 94 6.89 -14.06 -6.71
CA ASP A 94 8.11 -13.30 -6.88
C ASP A 94 8.88 -13.89 -8.06
N THR A 95 8.82 -13.21 -9.21
CA THR A 95 9.44 -13.67 -10.44
C THR A 95 10.92 -13.31 -10.55
N SER A 96 11.45 -12.59 -9.57
CA SER A 96 12.83 -12.12 -9.62
C SER A 96 13.86 -13.26 -9.72
N LEU A 97 13.55 -14.41 -9.12
CA LEU A 97 14.40 -15.61 -9.20
C LEU A 97 14.16 -16.44 -10.46
N ASP A 98 12.98 -16.32 -11.07
CA ASP A 98 12.62 -17.07 -12.28
C ASP A 98 13.37 -16.58 -13.52
N GLU A 99 13.89 -15.36 -13.47
CA GLU A 99 14.73 -14.79 -14.54
C GLU A 99 16.15 -15.38 -14.54
N TYR A 100 16.52 -16.05 -13.47
CA TYR A 100 17.86 -16.61 -13.30
C TYR A 100 17.82 -18.14 -13.34
N ASP A 101 18.77 -18.70 -14.02
CA ASP A 101 18.98 -20.14 -14.06
C ASP A 101 19.82 -20.56 -12.85
N ILE A 102 19.12 -20.92 -11.79
CA ILE A 102 19.74 -21.29 -10.50
C ILE A 102 19.78 -22.80 -10.35
#